data_dcb37544aee41c03d774d3f8342db193
#
_entry.id   dcb37544aee41c03d774d3f8342db193
#
_cell.length_a   1.000
_cell.length_b   1.000
_cell.length_c   1.000
_cell.angle_alpha   90.00
_cell.angle_beta   90.00
_cell.angle_gamma   90.00
#
_symmetry.space_group_name_H-M   'P 1'
#
loop_
_entity.id
_entity.type
_entity.pdbx_description
1 polymer ?
#
loop_
_entity_poly.entity_id
_entity_poly.type
_entity_poly.pdbx_seq_one_letter_code
_entity_poly.pdbx_strand_id
1 'polypeptide(L)'
;MDERAPEPGMENEAVEPEVFEQDGPDLFGDEESPRPVMPPDEATPDDDLPSDPCDPGLLDGPETPEEPDGLETDEDEEDGADVIERVQELIGEAPDSNPDDDLPELPLALYRRYRPETFDEVIGEDHVIEPLKRAILNNRVNHAYLFSGPRGCGKTTTARILARALNCEQGPTPTPCGTCQSCRDLACGGPGSIDVIEIDAASHGGVDDARDLRERAFFAPVHSRYKIYIIDEAHMVTPQGFNALLKLVEEPPPHVKFIFATTEPEKVIGTIRSRTHHYPFRLVPPKVLVEYLAELCGKEGIDVDHAVLPLVVRAGGGSVRDSLSVLDQLLGGAADGHVSYEPVSYTHLRAHETRED
;
A
#
# COMPACT_ATOMS: atom_id res chain seq x y z
N MET A 1 52.71 53.84 20.47
CA MET A 1 54.11 53.53 20.14
C MET A 1 54.33 52.11 20.54
N ASP A 2 54.10 51.21 19.60
CA ASP A 2 55.04 50.22 19.09
C ASP A 2 54.36 49.49 17.94
N GLU A 3 54.79 49.87 16.76
CA GLU A 3 54.48 49.19 15.50
C GLU A 3 55.33 47.91 15.45
N ARG A 4 54.72 46.77 15.19
CA ARG A 4 55.43 45.60 14.66
C ARG A 4 54.76 45.18 13.34
N ALA A 5 55.57 45.36 12.30
CA ALA A 5 55.32 44.93 10.95
C ALA A 5 55.16 43.41 10.77
N PRO A 6 54.48 42.92 9.77
CA PRO A 6 54.34 41.49 9.48
C PRO A 6 55.56 40.95 8.73
N GLU A 7 55.97 39.74 9.10
CA GLU A 7 56.99 38.96 8.39
C GLU A 7 56.37 38.31 7.11
N PRO A 8 57.17 38.16 6.05
CA PRO A 8 56.74 37.58 4.78
C PRO A 8 57.09 36.08 4.66
N GLY A 9 56.23 35.35 4.00
CA GLY A 9 56.59 34.22 3.13
C GLY A 9 56.64 32.83 3.74
N MET A 10 55.63 32.03 3.51
CA MET A 10 55.76 30.59 3.28
C MET A 10 55.19 30.28 1.91
N GLU A 11 56.08 29.91 1.01
CA GLU A 11 55.81 29.42 -0.34
C GLU A 11 55.05 28.10 -0.26
N ASN A 12 53.94 28.01 -0.97
CA ASN A 12 53.22 26.76 -1.22
C ASN A 12 54.01 25.95 -2.25
N GLU A 13 54.68 24.92 -1.82
CA GLU A 13 55.13 23.84 -2.70
C GLU A 13 53.92 23.01 -3.14
N ALA A 14 53.65 23.04 -4.42
CA ALA A 14 52.69 22.18 -5.07
C ALA A 14 53.24 20.73 -5.06
N VAL A 15 52.59 19.85 -4.33
CA VAL A 15 52.82 18.41 -4.38
C VAL A 15 52.09 17.85 -5.56
N GLU A 16 52.84 17.42 -6.59
CA GLU A 16 52.33 16.65 -7.71
C GLU A 16 51.82 15.28 -7.21
N PRO A 17 50.68 14.76 -7.72
CA PRO A 17 50.23 13.41 -7.36
C PRO A 17 51.07 12.35 -8.04
N GLU A 18 51.76 11.52 -7.25
CA GLU A 18 52.39 10.29 -7.71
C GLU A 18 51.38 9.35 -8.33
N VAL A 19 51.58 9.03 -9.61
CA VAL A 19 50.86 7.99 -10.34
C VAL A 19 51.38 6.63 -9.88
N PHE A 20 50.62 5.90 -9.11
CA PHE A 20 50.87 4.49 -8.80
C PHE A 20 50.39 3.66 -10.00
N GLU A 21 51.34 3.20 -10.82
CA GLU A 21 51.13 2.07 -11.71
C GLU A 21 51.03 0.79 -10.88
N GLN A 22 49.83 0.23 -10.78
CA GLN A 22 49.62 -1.11 -10.25
C GLN A 22 49.50 -2.07 -11.44
N ASP A 23 50.61 -2.75 -11.75
CA ASP A 23 50.60 -4.00 -12.52
C ASP A 23 49.95 -5.09 -11.66
N GLY A 24 48.64 -5.34 -11.89
CA GLY A 24 47.93 -6.51 -11.42
C GLY A 24 47.71 -7.50 -12.55
N PRO A 25 47.78 -8.81 -12.31
CA PRO A 25 47.62 -9.80 -13.40
C PRO A 25 46.21 -9.78 -13.94
N ASP A 26 46.11 -9.77 -15.30
CA ASP A 26 44.86 -9.92 -16.06
C ASP A 26 44.11 -11.20 -15.68
N LEU A 27 42.95 -11.04 -15.06
CA LEU A 27 42.08 -12.11 -14.59
C LEU A 27 40.93 -12.42 -15.56
N PHE A 28 40.97 -11.88 -16.78
CA PHE A 28 40.01 -12.23 -17.83
C PHE A 28 40.74 -12.78 -19.05
N GLY A 29 41.14 -14.07 -18.92
CA GLY A 29 41.49 -14.87 -20.07
C GLY A 29 40.23 -15.13 -20.90
N ASP A 30 40.26 -14.73 -22.16
CA ASP A 30 39.27 -15.09 -23.18
C ASP A 30 39.32 -16.62 -23.40
N GLU A 31 38.44 -17.36 -22.71
CA GLU A 31 38.07 -18.71 -23.12
C GLU A 31 36.81 -18.61 -23.99
N GLU A 32 37.05 -18.70 -25.32
CA GLU A 32 36.01 -18.98 -26.31
C GLU A 32 35.30 -20.30 -25.95
N SER A 33 34.10 -20.22 -25.41
CA SER A 33 33.22 -21.37 -25.30
C SER A 33 32.73 -21.78 -26.70
N PRO A 34 32.84 -23.06 -27.08
CA PRO A 34 32.37 -23.54 -28.39
C PRO A 34 30.83 -23.43 -28.44
N ARG A 35 30.34 -22.82 -29.53
CA ARG A 35 28.94 -22.77 -29.88
C ARG A 35 28.40 -24.18 -30.07
N PRO A 36 27.20 -24.51 -29.54
CA PRO A 36 26.56 -25.78 -29.83
C PRO A 36 26.18 -25.80 -31.33
N VAL A 37 26.66 -26.81 -32.03
CA VAL A 37 26.29 -27.15 -33.39
C VAL A 37 24.90 -27.76 -33.37
N MET A 38 23.94 -27.11 -34.02
CA MET A 38 22.63 -27.71 -34.27
C MET A 38 22.74 -28.81 -35.33
N PRO A 39 22.07 -29.96 -35.13
CA PRO A 39 21.98 -30.97 -36.18
C PRO A 39 21.07 -30.51 -37.33
N PRO A 40 21.26 -31.00 -38.56
CA PRO A 40 20.49 -30.60 -39.72
C PRO A 40 19.06 -31.12 -39.66
N ASP A 41 18.15 -30.32 -40.21
CA ASP A 41 16.70 -30.59 -40.38
C ASP A 41 16.46 -31.97 -41.01
N GLU A 42 15.79 -32.86 -40.31
CA GLU A 42 15.09 -33.97 -40.91
C GLU A 42 13.71 -33.52 -41.35
N ALA A 43 13.50 -33.52 -42.65
CA ALA A 43 12.24 -33.32 -43.32
C ALA A 43 11.26 -34.43 -42.93
N THR A 44 10.12 -34.06 -42.31
CA THR A 44 8.96 -34.93 -42.21
C THR A 44 8.05 -34.75 -43.40
N PRO A 45 7.50 -35.84 -43.97
CA PRO A 45 6.68 -35.76 -45.19
C PRO A 45 5.26 -35.29 -44.85
N ASP A 46 4.68 -34.65 -45.87
CA ASP A 46 3.29 -34.24 -45.99
C ASP A 46 2.32 -35.39 -45.62
N ASP A 47 1.41 -35.12 -44.70
CA ASP A 47 0.21 -35.92 -44.57
C ASP A 47 -1.03 -35.02 -44.59
N ASP A 48 -1.74 -35.18 -45.65
CA ASP A 48 -3.10 -34.93 -46.08
C ASP A 48 -4.06 -34.33 -45.03
N LEU A 49 -4.50 -33.12 -45.33
CA LEU A 49 -5.72 -32.51 -44.87
C LEU A 49 -6.92 -33.08 -45.66
N PRO A 50 -7.97 -33.63 -45.08
CA PRO A 50 -9.23 -33.78 -45.74
C PRO A 50 -10.08 -32.49 -45.64
N SER A 51 -10.51 -32.07 -46.80
CA SER A 51 -11.44 -31.01 -47.10
C SER A 51 -12.77 -31.12 -46.36
N ASP A 52 -13.26 -29.99 -45.91
CA ASP A 52 -14.65 -29.75 -45.50
C ASP A 52 -15.69 -30.28 -46.51
N PRO A 53 -16.85 -30.74 -46.02
CA PRO A 53 -18.06 -30.30 -46.64
C PRO A 53 -19.05 -29.69 -45.64
N CYS A 54 -19.42 -28.45 -45.89
CA CYS A 54 -20.67 -27.84 -45.47
C CYS A 54 -21.87 -28.70 -45.85
N ASP A 55 -22.66 -29.11 -44.85
CA ASP A 55 -24.08 -29.43 -45.07
C ASP A 55 -24.89 -28.98 -43.84
N PRO A 56 -25.87 -28.08 -44.00
CA PRO A 56 -26.77 -27.65 -42.93
C PRO A 56 -27.98 -28.58 -42.86
N GLY A 57 -27.90 -29.60 -42.02
CA GLY A 57 -29.02 -30.52 -41.78
C GLY A 57 -29.55 -30.37 -40.34
N LEU A 58 -30.79 -29.94 -40.29
CA LEU A 58 -31.76 -30.04 -39.19
C LEU A 58 -31.37 -31.04 -38.08
N LEU A 59 -31.25 -30.54 -36.85
CA LEU A 59 -31.52 -31.33 -35.67
C LEU A 59 -32.51 -30.56 -34.78
N ASP A 60 -33.60 -31.24 -34.51
CA ASP A 60 -34.73 -30.88 -33.66
C ASP A 60 -34.26 -30.39 -32.27
N GLY A 61 -34.76 -29.24 -31.84
CA GLY A 61 -34.66 -28.75 -30.49
C GLY A 61 -35.50 -29.59 -29.52
N PRO A 62 -35.10 -29.70 -28.25
CA PRO A 62 -35.93 -30.35 -27.25
C PRO A 62 -37.19 -29.50 -26.97
N GLU A 63 -38.33 -30.22 -26.96
CA GLU A 63 -39.65 -29.69 -26.66
C GLU A 63 -39.67 -28.96 -25.30
N THR A 64 -40.22 -27.76 -25.31
CA THR A 64 -40.61 -27.03 -24.11
C THR A 64 -41.77 -27.74 -23.43
N PRO A 65 -41.78 -27.92 -22.12
CA PRO A 65 -42.97 -28.44 -21.42
C PRO A 65 -44.09 -27.45 -21.51
N GLU A 66 -45.28 -27.96 -21.85
CA GLU A 66 -46.55 -27.24 -21.87
C GLU A 66 -46.86 -26.67 -20.48
N GLU A 67 -47.12 -25.34 -20.41
CA GLU A 67 -47.70 -24.71 -19.25
C GLU A 67 -49.11 -25.25 -18.97
N PRO A 68 -49.49 -25.55 -17.73
CA PRO A 68 -50.88 -25.89 -17.43
C PRO A 68 -51.75 -24.63 -17.46
N ASP A 69 -52.75 -24.66 -18.32
CA ASP A 69 -53.85 -23.70 -18.37
C ASP A 69 -54.58 -23.59 -17.03
N GLY A 70 -54.85 -22.34 -16.62
CA GLY A 70 -55.97 -22.01 -15.76
C GLY A 70 -55.66 -21.80 -14.29
N LEU A 71 -55.12 -20.63 -13.94
CA LEU A 71 -55.41 -19.95 -12.70
C LEU A 71 -55.89 -18.54 -13.05
N GLU A 72 -57.22 -18.39 -13.01
CA GLU A 72 -57.86 -17.08 -12.98
C GLU A 72 -57.38 -16.35 -11.72
N THR A 73 -56.47 -15.39 -11.90
CA THR A 73 -56.16 -14.43 -10.84
C THR A 73 -57.19 -13.32 -10.93
N ASP A 74 -58.09 -13.28 -9.96
CA ASP A 74 -58.90 -12.11 -9.67
C ASP A 74 -57.93 -10.94 -9.42
N GLU A 75 -57.75 -10.07 -10.40
CA GLU A 75 -57.06 -8.80 -10.29
C GLU A 75 -57.98 -7.82 -9.54
N ASP A 76 -57.95 -7.91 -8.19
CA ASP A 76 -58.33 -6.78 -7.36
C ASP A 76 -57.17 -5.77 -7.43
N GLU A 77 -57.28 -4.81 -8.37
CA GLU A 77 -56.46 -3.61 -8.41
C GLU A 77 -56.73 -2.81 -7.10
N GLU A 78 -56.06 -3.17 -6.00
CA GLU A 78 -55.92 -2.26 -4.86
C GLU A 78 -55.00 -1.10 -5.32
N ASP A 79 -55.65 0.08 -5.42
CA ASP A 79 -55.00 1.32 -5.86
C ASP A 79 -53.73 1.54 -5.02
N GLY A 80 -52.54 1.59 -5.65
CA GLY A 80 -51.25 1.72 -4.98
C GLY A 80 -51.12 2.97 -4.05
N ALA A 81 -52.07 3.90 -4.15
CA ALA A 81 -52.21 5.05 -3.28
C ALA A 81 -52.66 4.67 -1.86
N ASP A 82 -53.56 3.70 -1.72
CA ASP A 82 -54.10 3.25 -0.43
C ASP A 82 -53.05 2.47 0.39
N VAL A 83 -52.13 1.77 -0.28
CA VAL A 83 -51.01 1.06 0.36
C VAL A 83 -49.98 2.04 0.89
N ILE A 84 -49.71 3.12 0.16
CA ILE A 84 -48.74 4.17 0.59
C ILE A 84 -49.30 4.95 1.81
N GLU A 85 -50.58 5.30 1.79
CA GLU A 85 -51.24 6.01 2.89
C GLU A 85 -51.29 5.15 4.17
N ARG A 86 -51.55 3.86 4.05
CA ARG A 86 -51.54 2.88 5.13
C ARG A 86 -50.14 2.62 5.71
N VAL A 87 -49.11 2.64 4.88
CA VAL A 87 -47.74 2.52 5.29
C VAL A 87 -47.27 3.79 6.02
N GLN A 88 -47.71 4.97 5.57
CA GLN A 88 -47.43 6.23 6.22
C GLN A 88 -48.14 6.37 7.60
N GLU A 89 -49.38 5.87 7.73
CA GLU A 89 -50.08 5.82 9.03
C GLU A 89 -49.43 4.84 10.05
N LEU A 90 -48.83 3.74 9.56
CA LEU A 90 -48.15 2.74 10.37
C LEU A 90 -46.75 3.16 10.82
N ILE A 91 -46.08 4.04 10.05
CA ILE A 91 -44.73 4.50 10.37
C ILE A 91 -44.75 5.67 11.36
N GLY A 92 -45.91 6.36 11.55
CA GLY A 92 -45.96 7.54 12.43
C GLY A 92 -44.93 8.59 11.97
N GLU A 93 -45.18 9.86 12.27
CA GLU A 93 -44.16 10.90 12.03
C GLU A 93 -42.85 10.47 12.72
N ALA A 94 -41.87 10.08 11.91
CA ALA A 94 -40.53 9.78 12.41
C ALA A 94 -40.00 11.05 13.11
N PRO A 95 -39.48 10.93 14.34
CA PRO A 95 -38.85 12.07 14.96
C PRO A 95 -37.70 12.56 14.04
N ASP A 96 -37.65 13.87 13.83
CA ASP A 96 -36.67 14.59 12.99
C ASP A 96 -35.21 14.49 13.52
N SER A 97 -34.94 13.51 14.40
CA SER A 97 -33.63 13.13 14.87
C SER A 97 -33.05 12.04 13.96
N ASN A 98 -32.02 12.38 13.27
CA ASN A 98 -31.23 11.44 12.50
C ASN A 98 -30.81 10.28 13.44
N PRO A 99 -31.26 9.01 13.22
CA PRO A 99 -30.94 7.92 14.15
C PRO A 99 -29.44 7.60 14.24
N ASP A 100 -28.61 8.24 13.42
CA ASP A 100 -27.15 8.13 13.44
C ASP A 100 -26.47 9.10 14.43
N ASP A 101 -27.18 10.10 14.98
CA ASP A 101 -26.58 11.09 15.87
C ASP A 101 -26.43 10.61 17.33
N ASP A 102 -27.09 9.52 17.74
CA ASP A 102 -27.07 8.98 19.09
C ASP A 102 -26.40 7.61 19.27
N LEU A 103 -25.80 7.06 18.21
CA LEU A 103 -24.96 5.87 18.37
C LEU A 103 -23.63 6.29 18.99
N PRO A 104 -23.26 5.75 20.17
CA PRO A 104 -21.93 6.01 20.72
C PRO A 104 -20.90 5.60 19.66
N GLU A 105 -20.07 6.56 19.22
CA GLU A 105 -18.98 6.26 18.31
C GLU A 105 -18.16 5.12 18.90
N LEU A 106 -18.25 3.93 18.31
CA LEU A 106 -17.44 2.80 18.73
C LEU A 106 -15.98 3.21 18.63
N PRO A 107 -15.21 3.06 19.70
CA PRO A 107 -13.81 3.47 19.70
C PRO A 107 -13.09 2.79 18.55
N LEU A 108 -12.49 3.60 17.68
CA LEU A 108 -11.69 3.09 16.57
C LEU A 108 -10.58 2.21 17.14
N ALA A 109 -10.34 1.06 16.49
CA ALA A 109 -9.25 0.16 16.86
C ALA A 109 -7.91 0.91 16.95
N LEU A 110 -7.07 0.55 17.93
CA LEU A 110 -5.81 1.23 18.24
C LEU A 110 -4.93 1.43 16.99
N TYR A 111 -4.81 0.42 16.12
CA TYR A 111 -3.99 0.51 14.91
C TYR A 111 -4.51 1.54 13.88
N ARG A 112 -5.79 1.95 13.98
CA ARG A 112 -6.36 3.04 13.16
C ARG A 112 -6.15 4.38 13.82
N ARG A 113 -6.44 4.48 15.12
CA ARG A 113 -6.33 5.70 15.92
C ARG A 113 -4.90 6.21 16.03
N TYR A 114 -3.93 5.30 16.16
CA TYR A 114 -2.49 5.59 16.23
C TYR A 114 -1.75 5.38 14.91
N ARG A 115 -2.47 5.53 13.80
CA ARG A 115 -1.82 5.48 12.48
C ARG A 115 -0.98 6.75 12.30
N PRO A 116 0.34 6.65 12.03
CA PRO A 116 1.20 7.81 11.83
C PRO A 116 0.67 8.77 10.75
N GLU A 117 0.71 10.05 11.03
CA GLU A 117 0.33 11.12 10.11
C GLU A 117 1.52 11.91 9.58
N THR A 118 2.67 11.80 10.26
CA THR A 118 3.93 12.48 9.91
C THR A 118 5.06 11.47 9.80
N PHE A 119 6.13 11.87 9.10
CA PHE A 119 7.32 11.02 8.99
C PHE A 119 8.00 10.77 10.34
N ASP A 120 7.88 11.70 11.29
CA ASP A 120 8.52 11.60 12.60
C ASP A 120 7.82 10.60 13.53
N GLU A 121 6.57 10.30 13.25
CA GLU A 121 5.79 9.30 13.99
C GLU A 121 6.01 7.87 13.50
N VAL A 122 6.67 7.69 12.35
CA VAL A 122 6.96 6.34 11.81
C VAL A 122 8.15 5.76 12.55
N ILE A 123 7.93 4.72 13.33
CA ILE A 123 8.95 4.10 14.18
C ILE A 123 9.76 3.02 13.44
N GLY A 124 11.07 2.94 13.73
CA GLY A 124 11.94 1.85 13.30
C GLY A 124 12.33 1.83 11.82
N GLU A 125 11.89 2.82 11.03
CA GLU A 125 12.10 2.89 9.58
C GLU A 125 12.99 4.08 9.16
N ASP A 126 13.89 4.55 10.02
CA ASP A 126 14.76 5.71 9.77
C ASP A 126 15.53 5.59 8.45
N HIS A 127 15.93 4.37 8.08
CA HIS A 127 16.64 4.08 6.84
C HIS A 127 15.81 4.32 5.57
N VAL A 128 14.48 4.36 5.68
CA VAL A 128 13.53 4.72 4.61
C VAL A 128 13.15 6.20 4.73
N ILE A 129 12.81 6.64 5.95
CA ILE A 129 12.25 7.96 6.21
C ILE A 129 13.26 9.08 5.94
N GLU A 130 14.50 8.93 6.43
CA GLU A 130 15.52 9.96 6.26
C GLU A 130 15.90 10.24 4.78
N PRO A 131 16.10 9.21 3.92
CA PRO A 131 16.27 9.45 2.49
C PRO A 131 15.06 10.13 1.82
N LEU A 132 13.82 9.78 2.20
CA LEU A 132 12.61 10.40 1.67
C LEU A 132 12.54 11.88 2.05
N LYS A 133 12.75 12.22 3.33
CA LYS A 133 12.82 13.62 3.81
C LYS A 133 13.87 14.42 3.04
N ARG A 134 15.08 13.88 2.87
CA ARG A 134 16.17 14.51 2.11
C ARG A 134 15.82 14.70 0.63
N ALA A 135 15.16 13.74 0.00
CA ALA A 135 14.72 13.85 -1.38
C ALA A 135 13.71 15.00 -1.56
N ILE A 136 12.77 15.16 -0.61
CA ILE A 136 11.79 16.25 -0.61
C ILE A 136 12.50 17.61 -0.42
N LEU A 137 13.37 17.73 0.60
CA LEU A 137 14.11 18.97 0.89
C LEU A 137 14.98 19.41 -0.29
N ASN A 138 15.57 18.48 -1.01
CA ASN A 138 16.42 18.76 -2.16
C ASN A 138 15.63 18.91 -3.47
N ASN A 139 14.29 18.91 -3.42
CA ASN A 139 13.40 18.93 -4.57
C ASN A 139 13.73 17.86 -5.63
N ARG A 140 14.19 16.68 -5.16
CA ARG A 140 14.50 15.51 -5.99
C ARG A 140 13.45 14.42 -5.82
N VAL A 141 12.20 14.83 -6.09
CA VAL A 141 11.04 13.93 -5.98
C VAL A 141 10.93 13.09 -7.25
N ASN A 142 11.04 11.77 -7.09
CA ASN A 142 10.91 10.84 -8.20
C ASN A 142 9.45 10.70 -8.66
N HIS A 143 9.28 10.15 -9.86
CA HIS A 143 7.94 9.90 -10.40
C HIS A 143 7.35 8.58 -9.92
N ALA A 144 8.19 7.60 -9.53
CA ALA A 144 7.74 6.29 -9.08
C ALA A 144 8.58 5.74 -7.92
N TYR A 145 7.88 5.23 -6.92
CA TYR A 145 8.42 4.64 -5.70
C TYR A 145 7.94 3.19 -5.57
N LEU A 146 8.78 2.33 -5.01
CA LEU A 146 8.44 0.97 -4.66
C LEU A 146 8.74 0.75 -3.18
N PHE A 147 7.71 0.62 -2.35
CA PHE A 147 7.80 0.30 -0.95
C PHE A 147 7.59 -1.20 -0.78
N SER A 148 8.62 -1.90 -0.37
CA SER A 148 8.55 -3.36 -0.16
C SER A 148 8.81 -3.71 1.29
N GLY A 149 8.32 -4.86 1.74
CA GLY A 149 8.60 -5.37 3.07
C GLY A 149 7.40 -6.05 3.73
N PRO A 150 7.55 -6.57 4.94
CA PRO A 150 6.53 -7.35 5.63
C PRO A 150 5.21 -6.60 5.81
N ARG A 151 4.14 -7.35 6.06
CA ARG A 151 2.83 -6.76 6.39
C ARG A 151 2.92 -5.96 7.69
N GLY A 152 2.20 -4.82 7.74
CA GLY A 152 2.03 -4.05 8.97
C GLY A 152 3.23 -3.22 9.43
N CYS A 153 4.30 -3.09 8.61
CA CYS A 153 5.47 -2.26 8.89
C CYS A 153 5.34 -0.78 8.43
N GLY A 154 4.16 -0.35 7.96
CA GLY A 154 3.90 1.07 7.65
C GLY A 154 4.02 1.49 6.19
N LYS A 155 4.17 0.58 5.19
CA LYS A 155 4.30 0.91 3.76
C LYS A 155 3.21 1.84 3.24
N THR A 156 1.95 1.45 3.35
CA THR A 156 0.79 2.23 2.90
C THR A 156 0.62 3.52 3.69
N THR A 157 0.93 3.48 4.99
CA THR A 157 0.95 4.67 5.85
C THR A 157 1.98 5.69 5.37
N THR A 158 3.22 5.26 5.14
CA THR A 158 4.29 6.12 4.61
C THR A 158 3.96 6.63 3.20
N ALA A 159 3.28 5.83 2.36
CA ALA A 159 2.80 6.27 1.06
C ALA A 159 1.81 7.44 1.18
N ARG A 160 0.88 7.39 2.13
CA ARG A 160 -0.06 8.49 2.42
C ARG A 160 0.65 9.72 2.99
N ILE A 161 1.60 9.54 3.91
CA ILE A 161 2.43 10.63 4.45
C ILE A 161 3.22 11.30 3.32
N LEU A 162 3.82 10.53 2.42
CA LEU A 162 4.53 11.05 1.26
C LEU A 162 3.58 11.83 0.34
N ALA A 163 2.39 11.31 0.06
CA ALA A 163 1.39 12.02 -0.73
C ALA A 163 0.98 13.36 -0.07
N ARG A 164 0.77 13.34 1.24
CA ARG A 164 0.46 14.55 2.04
C ARG A 164 1.61 15.58 2.00
N ALA A 165 2.85 15.10 2.11
CA ALA A 165 4.07 15.91 2.04
C ALA A 165 4.25 16.59 0.68
N LEU A 166 3.94 15.87 -0.42
CA LEU A 166 4.06 16.37 -1.79
C LEU A 166 2.95 17.35 -2.16
N ASN A 167 1.74 17.15 -1.67
CA ASN A 167 0.55 17.92 -2.03
C ASN A 167 0.20 19.02 -1.03
N CYS A 168 0.96 19.18 0.06
CA CYS A 168 0.77 20.28 1.00
C CYS A 168 0.87 21.63 0.28
N GLU A 169 -0.03 22.58 0.56
CA GLU A 169 -0.03 23.93 -0.04
C GLU A 169 1.27 24.71 0.21
N GLN A 170 1.94 24.44 1.35
CA GLN A 170 3.22 25.07 1.68
C GLN A 170 4.40 24.56 0.82
N GLY A 171 4.14 23.69 -0.18
CA GLY A 171 5.12 23.15 -1.12
C GLY A 171 5.48 21.70 -0.77
N PRO A 172 6.22 20.98 -1.61
CA PRO A 172 6.79 19.73 -1.18
C PRO A 172 7.61 19.93 0.09
N THR A 173 7.16 19.37 1.22
CA THR A 173 7.80 19.56 2.53
C THR A 173 7.76 18.25 3.32
N PRO A 174 8.85 17.88 4.05
CA PRO A 174 8.81 16.72 4.93
C PRO A 174 7.90 16.91 6.15
N THR A 175 7.51 18.16 6.44
CA THR A 175 6.63 18.53 7.56
C THR A 175 5.35 19.18 7.01
N PRO A 176 4.34 18.37 6.61
CA PRO A 176 3.07 18.90 6.12
C PRO A 176 2.39 19.78 7.16
N CYS A 177 1.73 20.87 6.72
CA CYS A 177 1.14 21.87 7.64
C CYS A 177 -0.03 21.34 8.48
N GLY A 178 -0.67 20.23 8.10
CA GLY A 178 -1.83 19.64 8.79
C GLY A 178 -3.14 20.39 8.61
N THR A 179 -3.12 21.65 8.14
CA THR A 179 -4.30 22.55 8.14
C THR A 179 -4.88 22.85 6.77
N CYS A 180 -4.11 22.71 5.69
CA CYS A 180 -4.60 22.94 4.33
C CYS A 180 -5.55 21.80 3.90
N GLN A 181 -6.33 22.02 2.84
CA GLN A 181 -7.32 21.07 2.35
C GLN A 181 -6.71 19.70 2.08
N SER A 182 -5.64 19.64 1.29
CA SER A 182 -4.95 18.37 0.99
C SER A 182 -4.45 17.64 2.24
N CYS A 183 -3.96 18.36 3.26
CA CYS A 183 -3.53 17.77 4.51
C CYS A 183 -4.68 17.20 5.34
N ARG A 184 -5.84 17.86 5.34
CA ARG A 184 -7.05 17.39 6.04
C ARG A 184 -7.67 16.20 5.34
N ASP A 185 -7.75 16.23 4.02
CA ASP A 185 -8.31 15.14 3.23
C ASP A 185 -7.54 13.83 3.43
N LEU A 186 -6.20 13.91 3.57
CA LEU A 186 -5.31 12.77 3.73
C LEU A 186 -4.97 12.44 5.20
N ALA A 187 -5.57 13.15 6.17
CA ALA A 187 -5.43 12.85 7.59
C ALA A 187 -6.04 11.48 7.94
N CYS A 188 -5.74 10.99 9.14
CA CYS A 188 -6.38 9.79 9.67
C CYS A 188 -7.88 10.09 9.87
N GLY A 189 -8.75 9.28 9.23
CA GLY A 189 -10.20 9.55 9.24
C GLY A 189 -10.67 10.65 8.29
N GLY A 190 -9.78 11.25 7.49
CA GLY A 190 -10.16 12.21 6.46
C GLY A 190 -10.95 11.57 5.31
N PRO A 191 -11.72 12.37 4.55
CA PRO A 191 -12.59 11.89 3.48
C PRO A 191 -11.82 11.31 2.28
N GLY A 192 -10.50 11.45 2.23
CA GLY A 192 -9.69 11.15 1.07
C GLY A 192 -9.61 12.31 0.09
N SER A 193 -8.66 12.26 -0.84
CA SER A 193 -8.44 13.28 -1.86
C SER A 193 -8.73 12.73 -3.25
N ILE A 194 -9.41 13.51 -4.08
CA ILE A 194 -9.66 13.17 -5.50
C ILE A 194 -8.35 13.05 -6.31
N ASP A 195 -7.30 13.73 -5.86
CA ASP A 195 -5.99 13.75 -6.50
C ASP A 195 -5.03 12.69 -5.95
N VAL A 196 -5.41 12.00 -4.85
CA VAL A 196 -4.63 10.88 -4.28
C VAL A 196 -5.50 9.64 -4.28
N ILE A 197 -5.27 8.79 -5.26
CA ILE A 197 -6.08 7.61 -5.53
C ILE A 197 -5.35 6.40 -4.97
N GLU A 198 -5.95 5.77 -3.96
CA GLU A 198 -5.47 4.53 -3.37
C GLU A 198 -6.23 3.35 -3.97
N ILE A 199 -5.50 2.41 -4.53
CA ILE A 199 -6.02 1.24 -5.22
C ILE A 199 -5.44 0.00 -4.54
N ASP A 200 -6.32 -0.86 -4.05
CA ASP A 200 -5.95 -2.20 -3.61
C ASP A 200 -5.90 -3.12 -4.82
N ALA A 201 -4.71 -3.55 -5.20
CA ALA A 201 -4.52 -4.41 -6.36
C ALA A 201 -5.08 -5.83 -6.17
N ALA A 202 -5.41 -6.24 -4.94
CA ALA A 202 -6.11 -7.50 -4.69
C ALA A 202 -7.56 -7.47 -5.24
N SER A 203 -8.18 -6.30 -5.20
CA SER A 203 -9.56 -6.07 -5.69
C SER A 203 -9.57 -5.50 -7.11
N HIS A 204 -8.57 -4.71 -7.49
CA HIS A 204 -8.49 -3.90 -8.72
C HIS A 204 -7.16 -4.07 -9.45
N GLY A 205 -6.70 -5.31 -9.62
CA GLY A 205 -5.43 -5.65 -10.29
C GLY A 205 -5.56 -6.03 -11.76
N GLY A 206 -6.73 -5.86 -12.35
CA GLY A 206 -7.05 -6.27 -13.72
C GLY A 206 -6.45 -5.38 -14.81
N VAL A 207 -6.56 -5.83 -16.05
CA VAL A 207 -6.13 -5.06 -17.23
C VAL A 207 -7.00 -3.84 -17.46
N ASP A 208 -8.29 -3.97 -17.22
CA ASP A 208 -9.25 -2.89 -17.46
C ASP A 208 -9.09 -1.79 -16.41
N ASP A 209 -8.89 -2.16 -15.13
CA ASP A 209 -8.54 -1.19 -14.07
C ASP A 209 -7.26 -0.41 -14.43
N ALA A 210 -6.25 -1.10 -14.94
CA ALA A 210 -4.99 -0.49 -15.35
C ALA A 210 -5.15 0.45 -16.57
N ARG A 211 -6.06 0.13 -17.49
CA ARG A 211 -6.40 1.00 -18.64
C ARG A 211 -7.13 2.25 -18.18
N ASP A 212 -8.12 2.11 -17.31
CA ASP A 212 -8.87 3.22 -16.73
C ASP A 212 -7.94 4.16 -15.96
N LEU A 213 -7.04 3.60 -15.16
CA LEU A 213 -6.02 4.36 -14.43
C LEU A 213 -5.15 5.14 -15.42
N ARG A 214 -4.67 4.48 -16.49
CA ARG A 214 -3.85 5.13 -17.51
C ARG A 214 -4.57 6.30 -18.17
N GLU A 215 -5.84 6.16 -18.53
CA GLU A 215 -6.63 7.23 -19.16
C GLU A 215 -6.82 8.40 -18.21
N ARG A 216 -7.18 8.12 -16.95
CA ARG A 216 -7.36 9.15 -15.91
C ARG A 216 -6.07 9.87 -15.53
N ALA A 217 -4.90 9.24 -15.71
CA ALA A 217 -3.62 9.83 -15.35
C ALA A 217 -3.22 11.04 -16.22
N PHE A 218 -3.72 11.12 -17.45
CA PHE A 218 -3.45 12.27 -18.33
C PHE A 218 -4.19 13.53 -17.94
N PHE A 219 -5.27 13.43 -17.16
CA PHE A 219 -5.98 14.60 -16.66
C PHE A 219 -5.22 15.24 -15.51
N ALA A 220 -5.10 16.56 -15.54
CA ALA A 220 -4.46 17.34 -14.48
C ALA A 220 -5.16 17.11 -13.13
N PRO A 221 -4.43 17.27 -12.00
CA PRO A 221 -5.05 17.25 -10.68
C PRO A 221 -6.04 18.40 -10.53
N VAL A 222 -7.06 18.20 -9.69
CA VAL A 222 -8.16 19.17 -9.51
C VAL A 222 -7.77 20.28 -8.53
N HIS A 223 -7.19 19.91 -7.40
CA HIS A 223 -6.87 20.82 -6.30
C HIS A 223 -5.40 20.77 -5.88
N SER A 224 -4.77 19.62 -6.06
CA SER A 224 -3.42 19.35 -5.56
C SER A 224 -2.34 19.65 -6.59
N ARG A 225 -1.07 19.64 -6.16
CA ARG A 225 0.09 19.81 -7.06
C ARG A 225 0.34 18.59 -7.91
N TYR A 226 0.18 17.39 -7.33
CA TYR A 226 0.41 16.12 -7.98
C TYR A 226 -0.83 15.24 -7.90
N LYS A 227 -1.04 14.47 -8.96
CA LYS A 227 -1.96 13.34 -8.97
C LYS A 227 -1.17 12.10 -8.59
N ILE A 228 -1.49 11.51 -7.45
CA ILE A 228 -0.71 10.44 -6.84
C ILE A 228 -1.53 9.17 -6.84
N TYR A 229 -0.96 8.10 -7.38
CA TYR A 229 -1.53 6.76 -7.37
C TYR A 229 -0.77 5.90 -6.37
N ILE A 230 -1.45 5.47 -5.31
CA ILE A 230 -0.95 4.52 -4.34
C ILE A 230 -1.55 3.16 -4.70
N ILE A 231 -0.71 2.24 -5.17
CA ILE A 231 -1.12 0.89 -5.55
C ILE A 231 -0.64 -0.05 -4.45
N ASP A 232 -1.57 -0.43 -3.57
CA ASP A 232 -1.29 -1.34 -2.48
C ASP A 232 -1.37 -2.79 -2.96
N GLU A 233 -0.62 -3.68 -2.31
CA GLU A 233 -0.41 -5.08 -2.68
C GLU A 233 -0.08 -5.25 -4.18
N ALA A 234 0.81 -4.39 -4.69
CA ALA A 234 1.15 -4.29 -6.10
C ALA A 234 1.55 -5.63 -6.75
N HIS A 235 1.98 -6.63 -5.99
CA HIS A 235 2.27 -7.97 -6.48
C HIS A 235 1.03 -8.73 -6.99
N MET A 236 -0.18 -8.24 -6.67
CA MET A 236 -1.46 -8.79 -7.14
C MET A 236 -1.86 -8.25 -8.52
N VAL A 237 -1.20 -7.18 -9.01
CA VAL A 237 -1.44 -6.67 -10.37
C VAL A 237 -1.05 -7.73 -11.40
N THR A 238 -1.95 -8.03 -12.32
CA THR A 238 -1.68 -9.00 -13.39
C THR A 238 -0.54 -8.53 -14.30
N PRO A 239 0.25 -9.43 -14.92
CA PRO A 239 1.29 -9.04 -15.88
C PRO A 239 0.77 -8.16 -17.02
N GLN A 240 -0.46 -8.42 -17.48
CA GLN A 240 -1.12 -7.63 -18.51
C GLN A 240 -1.49 -6.23 -17.99
N GLY A 241 -1.95 -6.13 -16.73
CA GLY A 241 -2.21 -4.85 -16.05
C GLY A 241 -0.94 -4.01 -15.93
N PHE A 242 0.17 -4.61 -15.48
CA PHE A 242 1.45 -3.91 -15.46
C PHE A 242 1.89 -3.44 -16.85
N ASN A 243 1.73 -4.27 -17.89
CA ASN A 243 2.06 -3.88 -19.26
C ASN A 243 1.25 -2.68 -19.76
N ALA A 244 -0.02 -2.56 -19.33
CA ALA A 244 -0.84 -1.39 -19.63
C ALA A 244 -0.32 -0.10 -18.96
N LEU A 245 0.32 -0.22 -17.78
CA LEU A 245 0.90 0.90 -17.03
C LEU A 245 2.33 1.24 -17.43
N LEU A 246 3.07 0.33 -18.11
CA LEU A 246 4.50 0.52 -18.41
C LEU A 246 4.82 1.86 -19.04
N LYS A 247 4.10 2.25 -20.11
CA LYS A 247 4.35 3.52 -20.79
C LYS A 247 4.16 4.72 -19.87
N LEU A 248 3.18 4.65 -18.96
CA LEU A 248 2.88 5.72 -18.03
C LEU A 248 3.93 5.81 -16.91
N VAL A 249 4.51 4.67 -16.50
CA VAL A 249 5.59 4.64 -15.51
C VAL A 249 6.94 5.02 -16.14
N GLU A 250 7.15 4.73 -17.42
CA GLU A 250 8.35 5.13 -18.16
C GLU A 250 8.39 6.62 -18.47
N GLU A 251 7.28 7.15 -18.97
CA GLU A 251 7.13 8.55 -19.42
C GLU A 251 5.89 9.17 -18.77
N PRO A 252 5.90 9.38 -17.44
CA PRO A 252 4.75 9.91 -16.74
C PRO A 252 4.55 11.40 -17.06
N PRO A 253 3.30 11.89 -17.12
CA PRO A 253 3.04 13.31 -17.08
C PRO A 253 3.71 13.96 -15.86
N PRO A 254 4.19 15.20 -15.93
CA PRO A 254 4.94 15.85 -14.84
C PRO A 254 4.20 15.89 -13.51
N HIS A 255 2.87 15.94 -13.57
CA HIS A 255 1.98 16.01 -12.42
C HIS A 255 1.64 14.63 -11.82
N VAL A 256 2.06 13.53 -12.45
CA VAL A 256 1.73 12.17 -11.99
C VAL A 256 2.85 11.56 -11.15
N LYS A 257 2.49 10.92 -10.04
CA LYS A 257 3.40 10.16 -9.19
C LYS A 257 2.80 8.80 -8.88
N PHE A 258 3.66 7.78 -8.82
CA PHE A 258 3.28 6.41 -8.46
C PHE A 258 3.97 5.98 -7.17
N ILE A 259 3.24 5.32 -6.30
CA ILE A 259 3.75 4.67 -5.10
C ILE A 259 3.21 3.24 -5.08
N PHE A 260 4.06 2.29 -5.39
CA PHE A 260 3.73 0.87 -5.31
C PHE A 260 4.10 0.36 -3.93
N ALA A 261 3.18 -0.27 -3.22
CA ALA A 261 3.43 -0.95 -1.97
C ALA A 261 3.23 -2.46 -2.16
N THR A 262 4.16 -3.27 -1.66
CA THR A 262 4.11 -4.73 -1.83
C THR A 262 4.76 -5.47 -0.67
N THR A 263 4.22 -6.63 -0.37
CA THR A 263 4.87 -7.60 0.54
C THR A 263 5.84 -8.52 -0.20
N GLU A 264 5.69 -8.67 -1.52
CA GLU A 264 6.45 -9.60 -2.35
C GLU A 264 7.07 -8.88 -3.56
N PRO A 265 8.20 -8.17 -3.38
CA PRO A 265 8.81 -7.37 -4.42
C PRO A 265 9.30 -8.19 -5.63
N GLU A 266 9.61 -9.47 -5.45
CA GLU A 266 10.03 -10.39 -6.51
C GLU A 266 8.90 -10.71 -7.49
N LYS A 267 7.64 -10.66 -7.07
CA LYS A 267 6.47 -10.85 -7.95
C LYS A 267 6.14 -9.61 -8.79
N VAL A 268 6.64 -8.44 -8.41
CA VAL A 268 6.51 -7.23 -9.24
C VAL A 268 7.43 -7.37 -10.46
N ILE A 269 6.89 -7.14 -11.67
CA ILE A 269 7.65 -7.31 -12.90
C ILE A 269 8.95 -6.48 -12.89
N GLY A 270 10.04 -7.07 -13.42
CA GLY A 270 11.37 -6.45 -13.42
C GLY A 270 11.43 -5.09 -14.09
N THR A 271 10.60 -4.87 -15.12
CA THR A 271 10.49 -3.61 -15.86
C THR A 271 9.97 -2.46 -15.01
N ILE A 272 9.03 -2.71 -14.10
CA ILE A 272 8.55 -1.71 -13.11
C ILE A 272 9.61 -1.49 -12.04
N ARG A 273 10.18 -2.57 -11.47
CA ARG A 273 11.22 -2.45 -10.42
C ARG A 273 12.43 -1.63 -10.86
N SER A 274 12.86 -1.77 -12.11
CA SER A 274 14.02 -1.02 -12.62
C SER A 274 13.76 0.48 -12.82
N ARG A 275 12.50 0.90 -12.82
CA ARG A 275 12.06 2.31 -13.03
C ARG A 275 11.54 2.98 -11.78
N THR A 276 11.50 2.25 -10.68
CA THR A 276 11.03 2.73 -9.37
C THR A 276 12.19 2.90 -8.41
N HIS A 277 12.12 3.92 -7.55
CA HIS A 277 13.00 4.03 -6.40
C HIS A 277 12.54 3.08 -5.31
N HIS A 278 13.36 2.10 -5.01
CA HIS A 278 13.04 1.03 -4.07
C HIS A 278 13.44 1.37 -2.65
N TYR A 279 12.48 1.29 -1.73
CA TYR A 279 12.62 1.50 -0.30
C TYR A 279 12.16 0.25 0.46
N PRO A 280 13.10 -0.56 0.98
CA PRO A 280 12.76 -1.78 1.70
C PRO A 280 12.45 -1.47 3.17
N PHE A 281 11.22 -1.71 3.58
CA PHE A 281 10.76 -1.67 4.95
C PHE A 281 11.14 -2.96 5.69
N ARG A 282 11.31 -2.88 6.99
CA ARG A 282 11.70 -4.00 7.84
C ARG A 282 10.75 -4.14 9.03
N LEU A 283 10.81 -5.28 9.70
CA LEU A 283 10.15 -5.44 10.98
C LEU A 283 10.84 -4.53 12.02
N VAL A 284 10.03 -3.91 12.87
CA VAL A 284 10.55 -3.03 13.92
C VAL A 284 11.28 -3.86 14.98
N PRO A 285 12.48 -3.46 15.44
CA PRO A 285 13.18 -4.16 16.50
C PRO A 285 12.30 -4.29 17.75
N PRO A 286 12.27 -5.47 18.41
CA PRO A 286 11.37 -5.72 19.54
C PRO A 286 11.51 -4.68 20.66
N LYS A 287 12.72 -4.21 20.94
CA LYS A 287 12.96 -3.20 21.99
C LYS A 287 12.23 -1.89 21.68
N VAL A 288 12.37 -1.38 20.44
CA VAL A 288 11.73 -0.14 19.98
C VAL A 288 10.20 -0.27 20.04
N LEU A 289 9.70 -1.43 19.64
CA LEU A 289 8.27 -1.68 19.63
C LEU A 289 7.68 -1.79 21.04
N VAL A 290 8.40 -2.41 21.99
CA VAL A 290 7.99 -2.44 23.42
C VAL A 290 7.95 -1.03 24.00
N GLU A 291 8.97 -0.19 23.75
CA GLU A 291 9.02 1.20 24.22
C GLU A 291 7.84 2.01 23.65
N TYR A 292 7.54 1.84 22.37
CA TYR A 292 6.40 2.48 21.71
C TYR A 292 5.05 2.05 22.30
N LEU A 293 4.84 0.75 22.50
CA LEU A 293 3.61 0.25 23.11
C LEU A 293 3.43 0.72 24.55
N ALA A 294 4.51 0.81 25.33
CA ALA A 294 4.50 1.34 26.68
C ALA A 294 4.08 2.82 26.70
N GLU A 295 4.65 3.65 25.80
CA GLU A 295 4.27 5.05 25.65
C GLU A 295 2.78 5.20 25.29
N LEU A 296 2.30 4.34 24.39
CA LEU A 296 0.91 4.35 23.95
C LEU A 296 -0.05 3.96 25.09
N CYS A 297 0.26 2.93 25.87
CA CYS A 297 -0.52 2.56 27.04
C CYS A 297 -0.58 3.71 28.05
N GLY A 298 0.52 4.44 28.24
CA GLY A 298 0.55 5.64 29.08
C GLY A 298 -0.36 6.76 28.57
N LYS A 299 -0.43 6.97 27.24
CA LYS A 299 -1.35 7.96 26.63
C LYS A 299 -2.82 7.58 26.79
N GLU A 300 -3.14 6.30 26.73
CA GLU A 300 -4.49 5.77 26.95
C GLU A 300 -4.89 5.66 28.42
N GLY A 301 -3.95 5.89 29.35
CA GLY A 301 -4.19 5.75 30.79
C GLY A 301 -4.41 4.28 31.21
N ILE A 302 -3.85 3.34 30.45
CA ILE A 302 -4.00 1.91 30.66
C ILE A 302 -2.81 1.41 31.48
N ASP A 303 -3.10 0.70 32.56
CA ASP A 303 -2.09 0.03 33.37
C ASP A 303 -1.83 -1.37 32.84
N VAL A 304 -0.66 -1.55 32.21
CA VAL A 304 -0.24 -2.83 31.63
C VAL A 304 1.02 -3.31 32.35
N ASP A 305 0.99 -4.56 32.82
CA ASP A 305 2.18 -5.18 33.40
C ASP A 305 3.31 -5.20 32.36
N HIS A 306 4.49 -4.71 32.74
CA HIS A 306 5.67 -4.65 31.89
C HIS A 306 6.06 -6.00 31.25
N ALA A 307 5.70 -7.11 31.89
CA ALA A 307 5.95 -8.45 31.36
C ALA A 307 5.02 -8.82 30.18
N VAL A 308 3.89 -8.13 30.00
CA VAL A 308 2.91 -8.37 28.93
C VAL A 308 3.38 -7.82 27.59
N LEU A 309 3.98 -6.63 27.57
CA LEU A 309 4.37 -5.95 26.33
C LEU A 309 5.33 -6.78 25.44
N PRO A 310 6.36 -7.45 25.98
CA PRO A 310 7.20 -8.36 25.19
C PRO A 310 6.43 -9.53 24.57
N LEU A 311 5.37 -10.04 25.24
CA LEU A 311 4.51 -11.10 24.70
C LEU A 311 3.65 -10.59 23.54
N VAL A 312 3.10 -9.37 23.68
CA VAL A 312 2.35 -8.69 22.61
C VAL A 312 3.22 -8.50 21.37
N VAL A 313 4.45 -8.02 21.56
CA VAL A 313 5.42 -7.83 20.46
C VAL A 313 5.79 -9.16 19.80
N ARG A 314 5.97 -10.23 20.59
CA ARG A 314 6.23 -11.57 20.08
C ARG A 314 5.05 -12.09 19.27
N ALA A 315 3.82 -11.94 19.76
CA ALA A 315 2.60 -12.33 19.06
C ALA A 315 2.38 -11.53 17.76
N GLY A 316 2.72 -10.23 17.76
CA GLY A 316 2.66 -9.37 16.57
C GLY A 316 3.83 -9.56 15.59
N GLY A 317 4.82 -10.44 15.92
CA GLY A 317 5.92 -10.79 15.02
C GLY A 317 6.78 -9.60 14.56
N GLY A 318 6.84 -8.49 15.32
CA GLY A 318 7.56 -7.26 14.97
C GLY A 318 6.79 -6.32 14.01
N SER A 319 5.56 -6.67 13.65
CA SER A 319 4.64 -5.80 12.92
C SER A 319 3.95 -4.83 13.88
N VAL A 320 4.05 -3.54 13.63
CA VAL A 320 3.39 -2.50 14.46
C VAL A 320 1.88 -2.69 14.48
N ARG A 321 1.29 -2.88 13.29
CA ARG A 321 -0.16 -3.05 13.15
C ARG A 321 -0.68 -4.27 13.89
N ASP A 322 0.01 -5.41 13.77
CA ASP A 322 -0.45 -6.64 14.37
C ASP A 322 -0.22 -6.63 15.89
N SER A 323 0.87 -6.02 16.36
CA SER A 323 1.10 -5.78 17.80
C SER A 323 0.03 -4.87 18.42
N LEU A 324 -0.36 -3.79 17.73
CA LEU A 324 -1.46 -2.93 18.16
C LEU A 324 -2.80 -3.66 18.16
N SER A 325 -3.05 -4.54 17.18
CA SER A 325 -4.28 -5.35 17.14
C SER A 325 -4.34 -6.35 18.29
N VAL A 326 -3.21 -6.99 18.64
CA VAL A 326 -3.11 -7.89 19.80
C VAL A 326 -3.33 -7.11 21.10
N LEU A 327 -2.71 -5.93 21.24
CA LEU A 327 -2.91 -5.07 22.40
C LEU A 327 -4.39 -4.66 22.55
N ASP A 328 -5.02 -4.25 21.47
CA ASP A 328 -6.44 -3.85 21.44
C ASP A 328 -7.38 -4.98 21.91
N GLN A 329 -7.12 -6.21 21.45
CA GLN A 329 -7.85 -7.40 21.91
C GLN A 329 -7.67 -7.67 23.40
N LEU A 330 -6.48 -7.47 23.93
CA LEU A 330 -6.21 -7.64 25.36
C LEU A 330 -6.94 -6.58 26.20
N LEU A 331 -7.00 -5.36 25.70
CA LEU A 331 -7.72 -4.25 26.35
C LEU A 331 -9.22 -4.48 26.36
N GLY A 332 -9.79 -4.97 25.26
CA GLY A 332 -11.20 -5.34 25.17
C GLY A 332 -11.61 -6.47 26.13
N GLY A 333 -10.66 -7.29 26.57
CA GLY A 333 -10.86 -8.34 27.56
C GLY A 333 -10.56 -7.96 29.02
N ALA A 334 -10.01 -6.75 29.26
CA ALA A 334 -9.64 -6.29 30.59
C ALA A 334 -10.84 -5.70 31.35
N ALA A 335 -11.29 -6.35 32.41
CA ALA A 335 -12.49 -5.97 33.15
C ALA A 335 -12.36 -4.64 33.92
N ASP A 336 -11.14 -4.20 34.28
CA ASP A 336 -10.86 -3.04 35.15
C ASP A 336 -9.79 -2.08 34.58
N GLY A 337 -9.52 -2.13 33.27
CA GLY A 337 -8.46 -1.29 32.65
C GLY A 337 -7.04 -1.71 33.04
N HIS A 338 -6.86 -2.83 33.72
CA HIS A 338 -5.58 -3.43 34.06
C HIS A 338 -5.36 -4.73 33.29
N VAL A 339 -4.25 -4.82 32.55
CA VAL A 339 -3.87 -6.03 31.81
C VAL A 339 -2.76 -6.75 32.56
N SER A 340 -3.13 -7.86 33.24
CA SER A 340 -2.19 -8.70 33.96
C SER A 340 -1.61 -9.82 33.10
N TYR A 341 -0.47 -10.38 33.53
CA TYR A 341 0.24 -11.42 32.81
C TYR A 341 -0.51 -12.76 32.67
N GLU A 342 -1.31 -13.13 33.68
CA GLU A 342 -1.95 -14.46 33.74
C GLU A 342 -2.90 -14.78 32.58
N PRO A 343 -3.88 -13.90 32.20
CA PRO A 343 -4.79 -14.17 31.11
C PRO A 343 -4.09 -14.25 29.76
N VAL A 344 -3.04 -13.43 29.55
CA VAL A 344 -2.31 -13.32 28.26
C VAL A 344 -1.55 -14.60 27.95
N SER A 345 -0.96 -15.26 28.96
CA SER A 345 -0.21 -16.50 28.78
C SER A 345 -1.12 -17.67 28.37
N TYR A 346 -2.38 -17.67 28.79
CA TYR A 346 -3.33 -18.76 28.49
C TYR A 346 -4.00 -18.63 27.12
N THR A 347 -4.30 -17.42 26.67
CA THR A 347 -5.07 -17.21 25.43
C THR A 347 -4.24 -17.15 24.17
N HIS A 348 -3.03 -16.58 24.23
CA HIS A 348 -2.22 -16.36 23.04
C HIS A 348 -1.02 -17.30 22.86
N LEU A 349 -0.40 -17.80 23.93
CA LEU A 349 0.73 -18.71 23.81
C LEU A 349 0.31 -20.13 23.43
N ARG A 350 -0.85 -20.63 23.90
CA ARG A 350 -1.36 -21.96 23.52
C ARG A 350 -1.91 -22.03 22.11
N ALA A 351 -2.43 -20.95 21.55
CA ALA A 351 -2.96 -20.93 20.19
C ALA A 351 -1.85 -21.03 19.12
N HIS A 352 -0.61 -20.64 19.45
CA HIS A 352 0.55 -20.77 18.55
C HIS A 352 1.25 -22.13 18.65
N GLU A 353 1.27 -22.77 19.84
CA GLU A 353 1.90 -24.09 20.03
C GLU A 353 1.10 -25.23 19.36
N THR A 354 -0.20 -25.07 19.13
CA THR A 354 -1.04 -26.09 18.45
C THR A 354 -0.97 -26.03 16.91
N ARG A 355 -0.19 -25.15 16.32
CA ARG A 355 -0.02 -25.03 14.85
C ARG A 355 1.25 -25.65 14.29
N GLU A 356 2.12 -26.16 15.13
CA GLU A 356 3.41 -26.78 14.74
C GLU A 356 3.42 -28.33 14.83
N ASP A 357 2.27 -28.99 15.06
CA ASP A 357 2.14 -30.46 15.01
C ASP A 357 1.41 -30.93 13.74
#